data_f0bb40c39c474198fcba7754968484f3
#
_entry.id   f0bb40c39c474198fcba7754968484f3
#
_cell.length_a   1.000
_cell.length_b   1.000
_cell.length_c   1.000
_cell.angle_alpha   90.00
_cell.angle_beta   90.00
_cell.angle_gamma   90.00
#
_symmetry.space_group_name_H-M   'P 1'
#
loop_
_entity.id
_entity.type
_entity.pdbx_description
1 polymer ?
#
loop_
_entity_poly.entity_id
_entity_poly.type
_entity_poly.pdbx_seq_one_letter_code
_entity_poly.pdbx_strand_id
1 'polypeptide(L)'
;MELKQIYDIQNLKLRFKDKKALEIKTLKFHNGLIYGICGNFGSGKTSLLKILAGELKETNGSVLYQGNKFKRGFFGKIKKHNDIQYLDANLLNSSLTVEQVVKKNFPKKTQQIKSRHFTTFQMESVWKTPLNLISDGERHWLKTIIGVEKDQRVLLIDDYGLSIDPRTEIILRKKIIKMNNILGTTVLLSSGSDYFLKQFASVIIYLDNGHVSKVRKGFKKNSNNRKK
;
A
#
# COMPACT_ATOMS: atom_id res chain seq x y z
N MET A 1 6.17 -1.43 25.33
CA MET A 1 6.61 -2.36 24.27
C MET A 1 7.20 -1.50 23.15
N GLU A 2 8.49 -1.63 22.90
CA GLU A 2 9.19 -0.85 21.88
C GLU A 2 8.74 -1.32 20.49
N LEU A 3 8.30 -0.39 19.64
CA LEU A 3 7.82 -0.73 18.29
C LEU A 3 9.01 -1.15 17.43
N LYS A 4 9.05 -2.41 17.02
CA LYS A 4 10.12 -2.93 16.16
C LYS A 4 10.11 -2.21 14.81
N GLN A 5 11.27 -1.68 14.41
CA GLN A 5 11.46 -0.99 13.14
C GLN A 5 11.35 -1.98 11.97
N ILE A 6 10.63 -1.59 10.90
CA ILE A 6 10.49 -2.38 9.68
C ILE A 6 11.25 -1.79 8.50
N TYR A 7 11.25 -0.46 8.35
CA TYR A 7 12.10 0.24 7.38
C TYR A 7 12.94 1.30 8.07
N ASP A 8 14.19 1.43 7.63
CA ASP A 8 15.11 2.51 7.97
C ASP A 8 15.64 3.15 6.69
N ILE A 9 15.35 4.42 6.52
CA ILE A 9 15.82 5.24 5.39
C ILE A 9 16.86 6.22 5.91
N GLN A 10 18.04 6.21 5.29
CA GLN A 10 19.14 7.11 5.63
C GLN A 10 19.71 7.77 4.37
N ASN A 11 19.71 9.11 4.34
CA ASN A 11 20.26 9.94 3.28
C ASN A 11 19.80 9.54 1.87
N LEU A 12 18.54 9.11 1.75
CA LEU A 12 17.95 8.65 0.50
C LEU A 12 17.90 9.78 -0.53
N LYS A 13 18.51 9.54 -1.69
CA LYS A 13 18.36 10.37 -2.88
C LYS A 13 17.91 9.53 -4.06
N LEU A 14 16.95 10.04 -4.81
CA LEU A 14 16.52 9.48 -6.09
C LEU A 14 16.53 10.56 -7.15
N ARG A 15 17.20 10.30 -8.26
CA ARG A 15 17.20 11.15 -9.45
C ARG A 15 16.79 10.34 -10.68
N PHE A 16 16.01 10.96 -11.56
CA PHE A 16 15.72 10.46 -12.89
C PHE A 16 16.38 11.44 -13.87
N LYS A 17 17.49 11.03 -14.48
CA LYS A 17 18.36 11.94 -15.24
C LYS A 17 18.71 13.16 -14.35
N ASP A 18 18.35 14.34 -14.78
CA ASP A 18 18.65 15.59 -14.05
C ASP A 18 17.58 15.98 -13.03
N LYS A 19 16.41 15.31 -13.05
CA LYS A 19 15.30 15.63 -12.14
C LYS A 19 15.44 14.90 -10.80
N LYS A 20 15.51 15.68 -9.72
CA LYS A 20 15.43 15.17 -8.35
C LYS A 20 13.98 14.73 -8.07
N ALA A 21 13.81 13.47 -7.66
CA ALA A 21 12.51 12.90 -7.31
C ALA A 21 12.33 12.72 -5.80
N LEU A 22 13.40 12.37 -5.06
CA LEU A 22 13.39 12.24 -3.61
C LEU A 22 14.71 12.70 -3.00
N GLU A 23 14.62 13.32 -1.82
CA GLU A 23 15.73 13.63 -0.94
C GLU A 23 15.25 13.58 0.52
N ILE A 24 15.49 12.46 1.21
CA ILE A 24 15.02 12.20 2.58
C ILE A 24 16.21 11.88 3.45
N LYS A 25 16.52 12.73 4.45
CA LYS A 25 17.64 12.54 5.37
C LYS A 25 17.46 11.29 6.21
N THR A 26 16.33 11.20 6.91
CA THR A 26 15.98 10.03 7.72
C THR A 26 14.48 9.84 7.78
N LEU A 27 14.02 8.59 7.67
CA LEU A 27 12.63 8.23 7.87
C LEU A 27 12.54 6.78 8.32
N LYS A 28 11.79 6.53 9.40
CA LYS A 28 11.63 5.19 9.97
C LYS A 28 10.16 4.78 9.97
N PHE A 29 9.93 3.51 9.65
CA PHE A 29 8.62 2.89 9.76
C PHE A 29 8.68 1.74 10.75
N HIS A 30 7.62 1.53 11.52
CA HIS A 30 7.53 0.49 12.55
C HIS A 30 6.47 -0.54 12.21
N ASN A 31 6.68 -1.77 12.66
CA ASN A 31 5.77 -2.89 12.43
C ASN A 31 4.36 -2.61 12.95
N GLY A 32 3.37 -3.12 12.20
CA GLY A 32 1.97 -3.16 12.64
C GLY A 32 1.27 -1.81 12.69
N LEU A 33 1.86 -0.76 12.11
CA LEU A 33 1.23 0.55 11.98
C LEU A 33 0.67 0.78 10.58
N ILE A 34 -0.33 1.65 10.49
CA ILE A 34 -0.87 2.15 9.23
C ILE A 34 -0.31 3.56 9.01
N TYR A 35 0.41 3.75 7.93
CA TYR A 35 1.01 5.03 7.52
C TYR A 35 0.26 5.61 6.33
N GLY A 36 -0.05 6.89 6.39
CA GLY A 36 -0.46 7.70 5.25
C GLY A 36 0.73 8.49 4.71
N ILE A 37 0.95 8.46 3.41
CA ILE A 37 1.94 9.28 2.69
C ILE A 37 1.18 10.25 1.80
N CYS A 38 1.14 11.51 2.19
CA CYS A 38 0.34 12.55 1.56
C CYS A 38 1.20 13.56 0.82
N GLY A 39 0.71 14.11 -0.28
CA GLY A 39 1.39 15.17 -1.02
C GLY A 39 0.83 15.36 -2.42
N ASN A 40 1.12 16.50 -3.04
CA ASN A 40 0.64 16.83 -4.37
C ASN A 40 1.19 15.89 -5.46
N PHE A 41 0.63 15.98 -6.66
CA PHE A 41 1.19 15.30 -7.83
C PHE A 41 2.68 15.66 -8.00
N GLY A 42 3.53 14.66 -8.26
CA GLY A 42 4.97 14.87 -8.40
C GLY A 42 5.76 15.01 -7.10
N SER A 43 5.14 14.92 -5.91
CA SER A 43 5.85 15.05 -4.62
C SER A 43 6.75 13.86 -4.25
N GLY A 44 6.74 12.77 -5.03
CA GLY A 44 7.61 11.60 -4.83
C GLY A 44 6.96 10.40 -4.13
N LYS A 45 5.64 10.40 -3.84
CA LYS A 45 4.91 9.31 -3.13
C LYS A 45 5.10 7.95 -3.79
N THR A 46 4.76 7.85 -5.08
CA THR A 46 4.91 6.62 -5.87
C THR A 46 6.36 6.15 -5.91
N SER A 47 7.31 7.08 -6.06
CA SER A 47 8.74 6.76 -6.05
C SER A 47 9.19 6.20 -4.70
N LEU A 48 8.72 6.77 -3.59
CA LEU A 48 9.01 6.27 -2.25
C LEU A 48 8.43 4.87 -2.07
N LEU A 49 7.16 4.63 -2.42
CA LEU A 49 6.54 3.31 -2.31
C LEU A 49 7.28 2.27 -3.17
N LYS A 50 7.68 2.61 -4.40
CA LYS A 50 8.45 1.70 -5.28
C LYS A 50 9.83 1.35 -4.72
N ILE A 51 10.50 2.30 -4.06
CA ILE A 51 11.77 2.01 -3.37
C ILE A 51 11.52 1.06 -2.20
N LEU A 52 10.49 1.31 -1.38
CA LEU A 52 10.13 0.44 -0.25
C LEU A 52 9.66 -0.96 -0.70
N ALA A 53 9.10 -1.06 -1.90
CA ALA A 53 8.74 -2.33 -2.54
C ALA A 53 9.94 -3.10 -3.11
N GLY A 54 11.12 -2.47 -3.20
CA GLY A 54 12.26 -3.03 -3.91
C GLY A 54 12.06 -3.08 -5.43
N GLU A 55 11.22 -2.21 -6.00
CA GLU A 55 11.00 -2.10 -7.45
C GLU A 55 11.85 -1.00 -8.10
N LEU A 56 12.27 -0.03 -7.30
CA LEU A 56 13.09 1.10 -7.73
C LEU A 56 14.30 1.22 -6.82
N LYS A 57 15.47 1.43 -7.42
CA LYS A 57 16.73 1.61 -6.70
C LYS A 57 16.96 3.08 -6.39
N GLU A 58 17.43 3.36 -5.18
CA GLU A 58 17.97 4.66 -4.80
C GLU A 58 19.20 5.03 -5.63
N THR A 59 19.37 6.34 -5.91
CA THR A 59 20.61 6.87 -6.54
C THR A 59 21.72 6.96 -5.50
N ASN A 60 21.37 7.34 -4.26
CA ASN A 60 22.32 7.45 -3.13
C ASN A 60 21.60 7.21 -1.81
N GLY A 61 22.34 6.95 -0.74
CA GLY A 61 21.82 6.65 0.58
C GLY A 61 21.53 5.16 0.79
N SER A 62 20.66 4.84 1.73
CA SER A 62 20.27 3.45 2.01
C SER A 62 18.83 3.32 2.47
N VAL A 63 18.22 2.20 2.10
CA VAL A 63 16.93 1.74 2.59
C VAL A 63 17.09 0.32 3.10
N LEU A 64 16.87 0.14 4.39
CA LEU A 64 16.92 -1.15 5.04
C LEU A 64 15.49 -1.66 5.28
N TYR A 65 15.25 -2.92 4.96
CA TYR A 65 14.06 -3.66 5.34
C TYR A 65 14.43 -4.67 6.43
N GLN A 66 13.84 -4.55 7.62
CA GLN A 66 14.17 -5.38 8.78
C GLN A 66 15.70 -5.41 9.08
N GLY A 67 16.36 -4.25 8.99
CA GLY A 67 17.80 -4.11 9.23
C GLY A 67 18.69 -4.54 8.07
N ASN A 68 18.15 -5.09 6.97
CA ASN A 68 18.91 -5.59 5.85
C ASN A 68 18.67 -4.78 4.58
N LYS A 69 19.72 -4.64 3.75
CA LYS A 69 19.57 -4.10 2.38
C LYS A 69 18.81 -5.11 1.52
N PHE A 70 18.05 -4.60 0.55
CA PHE A 70 17.42 -5.47 -0.46
C PHE A 70 18.49 -6.27 -1.21
N LYS A 71 18.25 -7.58 -1.34
CA LYS A 71 19.13 -8.46 -2.11
C LYS A 71 19.14 -8.05 -3.58
N ARG A 72 20.30 -8.13 -4.21
CA ARG A 72 20.47 -7.84 -5.65
C ARG A 72 20.69 -9.14 -6.42
N GLY A 73 20.09 -9.23 -7.59
CA GLY A 73 20.33 -10.30 -8.56
C GLY A 73 21.56 -10.03 -9.43
N PHE A 74 21.80 -10.93 -10.38
CA PHE A 74 23.02 -10.99 -11.20
C PHE A 74 23.33 -9.69 -11.95
N PHE A 75 22.35 -8.94 -12.42
CA PHE A 75 22.55 -7.66 -13.13
C PHE A 75 22.23 -6.42 -12.24
N GLY A 76 22.43 -6.51 -10.93
CA GLY A 76 22.11 -5.41 -10.01
C GLY A 76 20.62 -5.12 -9.83
N LYS A 77 19.73 -5.91 -10.47
CA LYS A 77 18.27 -5.80 -10.31
C LYS A 77 17.90 -6.20 -8.88
N ILE A 78 17.08 -5.38 -8.22
CA ILE A 78 16.62 -5.69 -6.86
C ILE A 78 15.73 -6.94 -6.91
N LYS A 79 15.97 -7.90 -6.01
CA LYS A 79 15.12 -9.07 -5.84
C LYS A 79 13.94 -8.67 -4.95
N LYS A 80 12.73 -8.77 -5.48
CA LYS A 80 11.49 -8.50 -4.70
C LYS A 80 11.45 -9.37 -3.45
N HIS A 81 11.02 -8.78 -2.34
CA HIS A 81 10.86 -9.50 -1.08
C HIS A 81 9.44 -10.10 -1.00
N ASN A 82 9.34 -11.39 -0.70
CA ASN A 82 8.05 -12.08 -0.66
C ASN A 82 7.06 -11.51 0.38
N ASP A 83 7.58 -10.91 1.45
CA ASP A 83 6.76 -10.31 2.52
C ASP A 83 6.18 -8.94 2.18
N ILE A 84 6.53 -8.37 1.02
CA ILE A 84 6.13 -7.03 0.62
C ILE A 84 5.23 -7.12 -0.62
N GLN A 85 4.00 -6.65 -0.48
CA GLN A 85 3.06 -6.50 -1.58
C GLN A 85 2.92 -5.02 -1.95
N TYR A 86 3.24 -4.67 -3.18
CA TYR A 86 2.98 -3.36 -3.75
C TYR A 86 1.81 -3.42 -4.73
N LEU A 87 0.86 -2.52 -4.57
CA LEU A 87 -0.35 -2.40 -5.39
C LEU A 87 -0.30 -1.06 -6.12
N ASP A 88 0.20 -1.08 -7.35
CA ASP A 88 0.22 0.08 -8.24
C ASP A 88 -1.05 0.18 -9.11
N ALA A 89 -1.17 1.28 -9.87
CA ALA A 89 -2.28 1.50 -10.78
C ALA A 89 -2.33 0.45 -11.92
N ASN A 90 -1.19 -0.13 -12.31
CA ASN A 90 -1.05 -1.02 -13.46
C ASN A 90 -1.22 -2.50 -13.13
N LEU A 91 -1.42 -2.83 -11.84
CA LEU A 91 -1.46 -4.23 -11.38
C LEU A 91 -2.51 -5.10 -12.10
N LEU A 92 -3.55 -4.48 -12.66
CA LEU A 92 -4.72 -5.15 -13.24
C LEU A 92 -4.92 -4.86 -14.74
N ASN A 93 -3.86 -4.61 -15.50
CA ASN A 93 -3.97 -4.45 -16.95
C ASN A 93 -3.95 -5.82 -17.64
N SER A 94 -5.13 -6.39 -17.88
CA SER A 94 -5.28 -7.62 -18.66
C SER A 94 -6.72 -7.78 -19.17
N SER A 95 -6.93 -8.68 -20.14
CA SER A 95 -8.25 -9.08 -20.64
C SER A 95 -8.93 -10.15 -19.77
N LEU A 96 -8.31 -10.57 -18.68
CA LEU A 96 -8.88 -11.54 -17.75
C LEU A 96 -10.09 -10.96 -17.03
N THR A 97 -11.05 -11.80 -16.66
CA THR A 97 -12.16 -11.42 -15.77
C THR A 97 -11.66 -11.29 -14.33
N VAL A 98 -12.44 -10.59 -13.50
CA VAL A 98 -12.17 -10.48 -12.07
C VAL A 98 -12.03 -11.86 -11.42
N GLU A 99 -12.93 -12.81 -11.75
CA GLU A 99 -12.87 -14.19 -11.28
C GLU A 99 -11.53 -14.86 -11.64
N GLN A 100 -11.11 -14.73 -12.91
CA GLN A 100 -9.85 -15.33 -13.38
C GLN A 100 -8.64 -14.75 -12.66
N VAL A 101 -8.63 -13.45 -12.39
CA VAL A 101 -7.56 -12.80 -11.62
C VAL A 101 -7.54 -13.28 -10.17
N VAL A 102 -8.68 -13.38 -9.53
CA VAL A 102 -8.78 -13.91 -8.17
C VAL A 102 -8.36 -15.37 -8.14
N LYS A 103 -8.81 -16.20 -9.08
CA LYS A 103 -8.42 -17.62 -9.20
C LYS A 103 -6.91 -17.80 -9.42
N LYS A 104 -6.31 -16.96 -10.27
CA LYS A 104 -4.85 -16.97 -10.51
C LYS A 104 -4.05 -16.65 -9.25
N ASN A 105 -4.51 -15.69 -8.45
CA ASN A 105 -3.82 -15.28 -7.22
C ASN A 105 -4.13 -16.21 -6.03
N PHE A 106 -5.32 -16.82 -5.98
CA PHE A 106 -5.83 -17.57 -4.83
C PHE A 106 -6.61 -18.82 -5.27
N PRO A 107 -5.97 -19.80 -5.96
CA PRO A 107 -6.68 -20.94 -6.55
C PRO A 107 -7.48 -21.75 -5.51
N LYS A 108 -6.98 -21.86 -4.26
CA LYS A 108 -7.64 -22.60 -3.18
C LYS A 108 -8.67 -21.80 -2.38
N LYS A 109 -8.71 -20.45 -2.55
CA LYS A 109 -9.58 -19.56 -1.78
C LYS A 109 -10.59 -18.78 -2.64
N THR A 110 -10.68 -19.05 -3.95
CA THR A 110 -11.48 -18.27 -4.90
C THR A 110 -12.93 -18.08 -4.45
N GLN A 111 -13.62 -19.16 -4.07
CA GLN A 111 -15.00 -19.10 -3.63
C GLN A 111 -15.16 -18.38 -2.28
N GLN A 112 -14.25 -18.58 -1.36
CA GLN A 112 -14.24 -17.87 -0.08
C GLN A 112 -14.05 -16.36 -0.27
N ILE A 113 -13.19 -15.95 -1.20
CA ILE A 113 -12.98 -14.53 -1.55
C ILE A 113 -14.22 -13.97 -2.20
N LYS A 114 -14.87 -14.71 -3.12
CA LYS A 114 -16.13 -14.30 -3.73
C LYS A 114 -17.17 -14.04 -2.65
N SER A 115 -17.47 -15.02 -1.80
CA SER A 115 -18.50 -14.92 -0.74
C SER A 115 -18.19 -13.86 0.31
N ARG A 116 -16.93 -13.49 0.51
CA ARG A 116 -16.50 -12.47 1.48
C ARG A 116 -16.53 -11.04 0.94
N HIS A 117 -16.28 -10.86 -0.35
CA HIS A 117 -16.01 -9.54 -0.91
C HIS A 117 -16.90 -9.13 -2.08
N PHE A 118 -17.62 -10.07 -2.70
CA PHE A 118 -18.43 -9.83 -3.89
C PHE A 118 -19.89 -10.27 -3.64
N THR A 119 -20.48 -9.75 -2.55
CA THR A 119 -21.82 -10.17 -2.07
C THR A 119 -22.93 -9.17 -2.37
N THR A 120 -22.60 -7.93 -2.73
CA THR A 120 -23.60 -6.96 -3.15
C THR A 120 -23.92 -7.14 -4.63
N PHE A 121 -25.15 -6.83 -5.05
CA PHE A 121 -25.59 -6.92 -6.45
C PHE A 121 -24.58 -6.26 -7.41
N GLN A 122 -24.10 -5.07 -7.08
CA GLN A 122 -23.09 -4.36 -7.85
C GLN A 122 -21.76 -5.14 -7.94
N MET A 123 -21.30 -5.73 -6.85
CA MET A 123 -20.03 -6.48 -6.83
C MET A 123 -20.16 -7.87 -7.49
N GLU A 124 -21.35 -8.49 -7.45
CA GLU A 124 -21.59 -9.73 -8.17
C GLU A 124 -21.52 -9.56 -9.68
N SER A 125 -22.05 -8.47 -10.22
CA SER A 125 -21.96 -8.17 -11.65
C SER A 125 -20.52 -8.00 -12.12
N VAL A 126 -19.67 -7.42 -11.28
CA VAL A 126 -18.24 -7.22 -11.57
C VAL A 126 -17.46 -8.53 -11.63
N TRP A 127 -17.89 -9.58 -10.91
CA TRP A 127 -17.15 -10.84 -10.78
C TRP A 127 -16.76 -11.49 -12.10
N LYS A 128 -17.67 -11.48 -13.07
CA LYS A 128 -17.45 -12.05 -14.41
C LYS A 128 -17.03 -11.02 -15.46
N THR A 129 -16.88 -9.76 -15.06
CA THR A 129 -16.54 -8.67 -15.99
C THR A 129 -15.02 -8.68 -16.28
N PRO A 130 -14.61 -8.52 -17.54
CA PRO A 130 -13.22 -8.33 -17.93
C PRO A 130 -12.62 -7.07 -17.28
N LEU A 131 -11.34 -7.13 -16.88
CA LEU A 131 -10.68 -6.02 -16.18
C LEU A 131 -10.61 -4.72 -16.99
N ASN A 132 -10.59 -4.80 -18.30
CA ASN A 132 -10.60 -3.62 -19.17
C ASN A 132 -11.97 -2.91 -19.23
N LEU A 133 -13.03 -3.56 -18.75
CA LEU A 133 -14.40 -3.03 -18.71
C LEU A 133 -14.86 -2.59 -17.32
N ILE A 134 -14.13 -2.90 -16.26
CA ILE A 134 -14.45 -2.41 -14.92
C ILE A 134 -14.01 -0.95 -14.74
N SER A 135 -14.75 -0.21 -13.94
CA SER A 135 -14.43 1.17 -13.57
C SER A 135 -13.14 1.27 -12.73
N ASP A 136 -12.56 2.45 -12.65
CA ASP A 136 -11.37 2.70 -11.82
C ASP A 136 -11.64 2.43 -10.32
N GLY A 137 -12.85 2.72 -9.84
CA GLY A 137 -13.26 2.40 -8.46
C GLY A 137 -13.29 0.90 -8.20
N GLU A 138 -13.90 0.11 -9.11
CA GLU A 138 -13.93 -1.36 -9.03
C GLU A 138 -12.53 -1.97 -9.16
N ARG A 139 -11.69 -1.39 -9.99
CA ARG A 139 -10.27 -1.75 -10.12
C ARG A 139 -9.52 -1.51 -8.81
N HIS A 140 -9.76 -0.36 -8.19
CA HIS A 140 -9.16 -0.04 -6.89
C HIS A 140 -9.67 -0.99 -5.79
N TRP A 141 -10.98 -1.31 -5.80
CA TRP A 141 -11.56 -2.33 -4.93
C TRP A 141 -10.84 -3.67 -5.07
N LEU A 142 -10.82 -4.22 -6.29
CA LEU A 142 -10.19 -5.52 -6.58
C LEU A 142 -8.71 -5.55 -6.15
N LYS A 143 -7.96 -4.49 -6.49
CA LYS A 143 -6.57 -4.33 -6.11
C LYS A 143 -6.39 -4.41 -4.59
N THR A 144 -7.20 -3.68 -3.84
CA THR A 144 -7.15 -3.68 -2.39
C THR A 144 -7.53 -5.04 -1.78
N ILE A 145 -8.55 -5.71 -2.33
CA ILE A 145 -8.93 -7.06 -1.90
C ILE A 145 -7.79 -8.07 -2.13
N ILE A 146 -7.15 -8.03 -3.28
CA ILE A 146 -5.98 -8.88 -3.55
C ILE A 146 -4.88 -8.63 -2.49
N GLY A 147 -4.60 -7.38 -2.16
CA GLY A 147 -3.62 -7.02 -1.14
C GLY A 147 -3.99 -7.55 0.25
N VAL A 148 -5.24 -7.38 0.65
CA VAL A 148 -5.73 -7.83 1.97
C VAL A 148 -5.72 -9.36 2.11
N GLU A 149 -6.04 -10.11 1.03
CA GLU A 149 -6.13 -11.57 1.05
C GLU A 149 -4.77 -12.28 0.91
N LYS A 150 -3.70 -11.56 0.48
CA LYS A 150 -2.35 -12.12 0.35
C LYS A 150 -1.63 -12.32 1.67
N ASP A 151 -2.10 -11.71 2.75
CA ASP A 151 -1.53 -11.86 4.10
C ASP A 151 -0.02 -11.58 4.14
N GLN A 152 0.38 -10.43 3.60
CA GLN A 152 1.78 -10.02 3.57
C GLN A 152 2.15 -9.24 4.83
N ARG A 153 3.43 -9.28 5.21
CA ARG A 153 3.95 -8.48 6.34
C ARG A 153 3.85 -6.97 6.09
N VAL A 154 4.03 -6.57 4.82
CA VAL A 154 3.92 -5.17 4.39
C VAL A 154 2.99 -5.08 3.18
N LEU A 155 2.02 -4.18 3.27
CA LEU A 155 1.13 -3.81 2.18
C LEU A 155 1.33 -2.34 1.82
N LEU A 156 1.74 -2.09 0.58
CA LEU A 156 1.94 -0.77 0.00
C LEU A 156 0.85 -0.51 -1.04
N ILE A 157 0.01 0.51 -0.83
CA ILE A 157 -1.09 0.85 -1.75
C ILE A 157 -0.85 2.26 -2.28
N ASP A 158 -0.65 2.36 -3.58
CA ASP A 158 -0.50 3.65 -4.25
C ASP A 158 -1.86 4.23 -4.65
N ASP A 159 -1.97 5.56 -4.55
CA ASP A 159 -3.15 6.35 -4.89
C ASP A 159 -4.44 5.91 -4.16
N TYR A 160 -4.33 5.63 -2.83
CA TYR A 160 -5.47 5.26 -2.01
C TYR A 160 -6.53 6.38 -1.97
N GLY A 161 -7.79 5.99 -2.22
CA GLY A 161 -8.92 6.93 -2.24
C GLY A 161 -9.14 7.61 -3.58
N LEU A 162 -8.26 7.41 -4.58
CA LEU A 162 -8.47 7.92 -5.93
C LEU A 162 -9.59 7.11 -6.62
N SER A 163 -10.57 7.82 -7.20
CA SER A 163 -11.69 7.22 -7.93
C SER A 163 -12.58 6.28 -7.12
N ILE A 164 -12.58 6.38 -5.78
CA ILE A 164 -13.46 5.60 -4.91
C ILE A 164 -14.49 6.53 -4.28
N ASP A 165 -15.75 6.10 -4.28
CA ASP A 165 -16.80 6.79 -3.55
C ASP A 165 -16.65 6.61 -2.02
N PRO A 166 -17.18 7.54 -1.19
CA PRO A 166 -17.00 7.48 0.25
C PRO A 166 -17.55 6.22 0.92
N ARG A 167 -18.62 5.61 0.38
CA ARG A 167 -19.22 4.38 0.95
C ARG A 167 -18.30 3.18 0.71
N THR A 168 -17.80 3.04 -0.49
CA THR A 168 -16.82 2.01 -0.86
C THR A 168 -15.52 2.18 -0.06
N GLU A 169 -15.05 3.42 0.13
CA GLU A 169 -13.86 3.69 0.94
C GLU A 169 -14.03 3.19 2.38
N ILE A 170 -15.17 3.47 3.03
CA ILE A 170 -15.43 3.00 4.39
C ILE A 170 -15.31 1.47 4.50
N ILE A 171 -15.80 0.73 3.50
CA ILE A 171 -15.74 -0.73 3.49
C ILE A 171 -14.29 -1.19 3.33
N LEU A 172 -13.53 -0.63 2.38
CA LEU A 172 -12.12 -0.97 2.17
C LEU A 172 -11.27 -0.64 3.40
N ARG A 173 -11.46 0.53 3.97
CA ARG A 173 -10.80 0.96 5.21
C ARG A 173 -11.01 -0.01 6.36
N LYS A 174 -12.26 -0.46 6.58
CA LYS A 174 -12.58 -1.47 7.59
C LYS A 174 -11.84 -2.79 7.35
N LYS A 175 -11.70 -3.22 6.09
CA LYS A 175 -10.96 -4.43 5.73
C LYS A 175 -9.45 -4.27 6.01
N ILE A 176 -8.86 -3.13 5.65
CA ILE A 176 -7.45 -2.81 5.93
C ILE A 176 -7.20 -2.77 7.44
N ILE A 177 -8.04 -2.08 8.20
CA ILE A 177 -7.93 -2.00 9.66
C ILE A 177 -8.05 -3.41 10.29
N LYS A 178 -9.02 -4.22 9.83
CA LYS A 178 -9.21 -5.59 10.33
C LYS A 178 -7.96 -6.44 10.07
N MET A 179 -7.43 -6.41 8.86
CA MET A 179 -6.19 -7.10 8.50
C MET A 179 -5.02 -6.64 9.39
N ASN A 180 -4.78 -5.33 9.49
CA ASN A 180 -3.73 -4.78 10.35
C ASN A 180 -3.88 -5.22 11.82
N ASN A 181 -5.11 -5.25 12.34
CA ASN A 181 -5.37 -5.63 13.74
C ASN A 181 -5.16 -7.11 14.02
N ILE A 182 -5.51 -7.99 13.07
CA ILE A 182 -5.46 -9.45 13.24
C ILE A 182 -4.07 -9.97 12.91
N LEU A 183 -3.48 -9.52 11.81
CA LEU A 183 -2.23 -10.07 11.27
C LEU A 183 -0.99 -9.24 11.62
N GLY A 184 -1.17 -8.03 12.16
CA GLY A 184 -0.04 -7.13 12.43
C GLY A 184 0.62 -6.57 11.17
N THR A 185 -0.04 -6.66 10.00
CA THR A 185 0.49 -6.16 8.74
C THR A 185 0.79 -4.67 8.81
N THR A 186 1.98 -4.26 8.41
CA THR A 186 2.31 -2.85 8.25
C THR A 186 1.75 -2.35 6.94
N VAL A 187 0.99 -1.26 6.97
CA VAL A 187 0.33 -0.71 5.78
C VAL A 187 0.83 0.69 5.49
N LEU A 188 1.23 0.96 4.25
CA LEU A 188 1.59 2.29 3.77
C LEU A 188 0.68 2.65 2.60
N LEU A 189 -0.03 3.76 2.72
CA LEU A 189 -1.01 4.24 1.75
C LEU A 189 -0.56 5.59 1.22
N SER A 190 -0.36 5.75 -0.10
CA SER A 190 -0.15 7.07 -0.68
C SER A 190 -1.48 7.70 -1.08
N SER A 191 -1.59 9.02 -0.96
CA SER A 191 -2.76 9.77 -1.42
C SER A 191 -2.41 11.22 -1.75
N GLY A 192 -3.14 11.83 -2.70
CA GLY A 192 -3.07 13.26 -2.97
C GLY A 192 -3.65 14.13 -1.86
N SER A 193 -4.57 13.57 -1.05
CA SER A 193 -5.25 14.24 0.06
C SER A 193 -5.16 13.40 1.33
N ASP A 194 -5.11 14.04 2.48
CA ASP A 194 -5.15 13.37 3.78
C ASP A 194 -6.58 13.10 4.29
N TYR A 195 -7.61 13.44 3.51
CA TYR A 195 -9.01 13.36 3.91
C TYR A 195 -9.42 11.99 4.46
N PHE A 196 -9.14 10.91 3.71
CA PHE A 196 -9.42 9.55 4.19
C PHE A 196 -8.38 9.06 5.19
N LEU A 197 -7.11 9.40 4.98
CA LEU A 197 -5.99 8.93 5.81
C LEU A 197 -6.10 9.37 7.27
N LYS A 198 -6.56 10.60 7.52
CA LYS A 198 -6.78 11.13 8.88
C LYS A 198 -7.72 10.28 9.73
N GLN A 199 -8.57 9.49 9.11
CA GLN A 199 -9.59 8.73 9.81
C GLN A 199 -9.07 7.42 10.40
N PHE A 200 -7.89 6.92 9.95
CA PHE A 200 -7.40 5.62 10.42
C PHE A 200 -5.89 5.42 10.39
N ALA A 201 -5.13 6.24 9.66
CA ALA A 201 -3.68 6.14 9.68
C ALA A 201 -3.11 6.50 11.05
N SER A 202 -2.19 5.70 11.57
CA SER A 202 -1.51 5.93 12.84
C SER A 202 -0.52 7.10 12.75
N VAL A 203 0.08 7.28 11.58
CA VAL A 203 1.02 8.35 11.27
C VAL A 203 0.78 8.84 9.86
N ILE A 204 0.81 10.15 9.66
CA ILE A 204 0.72 10.78 8.33
C ILE A 204 2.03 11.52 8.05
N ILE A 205 2.65 11.17 6.94
CA ILE A 205 3.89 11.74 6.42
C ILE A 205 3.52 12.60 5.20
N TYR A 206 3.87 13.87 5.24
CA TYR A 206 3.64 14.78 4.12
C TYR A 206 4.91 14.93 3.31
N LEU A 207 4.82 14.65 2.03
CA LEU A 207 5.88 14.86 1.05
C LEU A 207 5.63 16.11 0.23
N ASP A 208 6.66 16.92 0.07
CA ASP A 208 6.67 18.06 -0.82
C ASP A 208 8.01 18.11 -1.57
N ASN A 209 7.95 18.21 -2.91
CA ASN A 209 9.13 18.29 -3.78
C ASN A 209 10.22 17.26 -3.46
N GLY A 210 9.82 16.03 -3.13
CA GLY A 210 10.72 14.93 -2.79
C GLY A 210 11.25 14.93 -1.35
N HIS A 211 10.83 15.87 -0.51
CA HIS A 211 11.24 15.97 0.89
C HIS A 211 10.09 15.63 1.84
N VAL A 212 10.44 15.13 3.03
CA VAL A 212 9.48 15.05 4.13
C VAL A 212 9.30 16.45 4.72
N SER A 213 8.14 17.06 4.43
CA SER A 213 7.82 18.41 4.93
C SER A 213 7.25 18.38 6.34
N LYS A 214 6.52 17.31 6.69
CA LYS A 214 5.86 17.17 7.99
C LYS A 214 5.56 15.71 8.31
N VAL A 215 5.60 15.38 9.60
CA VAL A 215 5.09 14.11 10.14
C VAL A 215 4.09 14.43 11.24
N ARG A 216 2.91 13.85 11.16
CA ARG A 216 1.85 14.00 12.18
C ARG A 216 1.47 12.64 12.76
N LYS A 217 1.22 12.59 14.06
CA LYS A 217 0.47 11.50 14.66
C LYS A 217 -0.95 11.56 14.10
N GLY A 218 -1.45 10.44 13.60
CA GLY A 218 -2.78 10.29 13.07
C GLY A 218 -3.77 9.80 14.15
N PHE A 219 -4.69 8.94 13.74
CA PHE A 219 -5.73 8.40 14.60
C PHE A 219 -5.13 7.61 15.78
N LYS A 220 -5.44 8.03 17.02
CA LYS A 220 -5.13 7.23 18.22
C LYS A 220 -6.17 6.13 18.36
N LYS A 221 -5.77 4.87 18.26
CA LYS A 221 -6.59 3.74 18.68
C LYS A 221 -6.88 3.90 20.18
N ASN A 222 -8.14 4.17 20.55
CA ASN A 222 -8.53 4.10 21.96
C ASN A 222 -8.34 2.66 22.43
N SER A 223 -7.42 2.45 23.38
CA SER A 223 -7.08 1.15 23.97
C SER A 223 -8.19 0.59 24.90
N ASN A 224 -9.37 1.23 24.96
CA ASN A 224 -10.41 0.94 25.94
C ASN A 224 -11.43 -0.16 25.56
N ASN A 225 -11.25 -0.92 24.48
CA ASN A 225 -12.16 -2.02 24.15
C ASN A 225 -11.52 -3.44 24.31
N ARG A 226 -10.64 -3.63 25.29
CA ARG A 226 -10.20 -4.96 25.75
C ARG A 226 -10.72 -5.25 27.15
N LYS A 227 -12.02 -5.04 27.40
CA LYS A 227 -12.74 -5.62 28.55
C LYS A 227 -14.21 -5.68 28.17
N LYS A 228 -14.62 -6.79 27.60
CA LYS A 228 -15.87 -7.49 27.88
C LYS A 228 -15.88 -8.77 27.10
#